data_5d75c2f18fdc69415ad25f311d338875
#
_entry.id   5d75c2f18fdc69415ad25f311d338875
#
_cell.length_a   1.000
_cell.length_b   1.000
_cell.length_c   1.000
_cell.angle_alpha   90.00
_cell.angle_beta   90.00
_cell.angle_gamma   90.00
#
_symmetry.space_group_name_H-M   'P 1'
#
loop_
_entity.id
_entity.type
_entity.pdbx_description
1 polymer ?
#
loop_
_entity_poly.entity_id
_entity_poly.type
_entity_poly.pdbx_seq_one_letter_code
_entity_poly.pdbx_strand_id
1 'polypeptide(L)'
;MHGIVSLLDNDHNQLIKELWADLEREFSVRGVYVTPYPHFSYHVAQDYDVDKVEPVLQRITSNITTFKVRTSGLGVFTGNSPVLYIPVARSLELTQLHEEIWQEIATACSGVQQYYHPDQWMPHITIDFGDISKDNLSQIIPFLAERNFSWEITVDNIALIYDTGIKQELKSRFDITGEPGPGESSMEGLHWHPITSEFLEQLDRVRERIMQESNGFIFEDSAESIRQQREERTRQLMGEDEE
;
A
#
# COMPACT_ATOMS: atom_id res chain seq x y z
N MET A 1 3.49 20.80 3.09
CA MET A 1 2.39 19.86 3.41
C MET A 1 2.80 18.96 4.55
N HIS A 2 1.85 18.59 5.39
CA HIS A 2 2.07 17.77 6.57
C HIS A 2 1.43 16.40 6.38
N GLY A 3 1.93 15.36 7.07
CA GLY A 3 1.43 14.00 6.88
C GLY A 3 1.22 13.25 8.19
N ILE A 4 0.15 12.47 8.26
CA ILE A 4 -0.06 11.42 9.26
C ILE A 4 0.38 10.11 8.65
N VAL A 5 1.36 9.45 9.27
CA VAL A 5 2.13 8.35 8.69
C VAL A 5 2.36 7.24 9.71
N SER A 6 2.75 6.05 9.26
CA SER A 6 3.53 5.11 10.08
C SER A 6 4.98 5.15 9.66
N LEU A 7 5.86 5.37 10.61
CA LEU A 7 7.30 5.17 10.43
C LEU A 7 7.57 3.67 10.36
N LEU A 8 8.51 3.27 9.52
CA LEU A 8 8.88 1.86 9.42
C LEU A 8 9.58 1.39 10.70
N ASP A 9 9.46 0.11 11.00
CA ASP A 9 10.25 -0.53 12.05
C ASP A 9 11.76 -0.39 11.78
N ASN A 10 12.57 -0.64 12.79
CA ASN A 10 14.01 -0.35 12.73
C ASN A 10 14.73 -1.04 11.57
N ASP A 11 14.39 -2.30 11.30
CA ASP A 11 15.06 -3.09 10.26
C ASP A 11 14.72 -2.54 8.87
N HIS A 12 13.45 -2.30 8.59
CA HIS A 12 13.00 -1.77 7.31
C HIS A 12 13.36 -0.30 7.11
N ASN A 13 13.39 0.49 8.20
CA ASN A 13 13.91 1.85 8.17
C ASN A 13 15.38 1.87 7.71
N GLN A 14 16.21 0.96 8.23
CA GLN A 14 17.61 0.85 7.83
C GLN A 14 17.74 0.40 6.37
N LEU A 15 16.99 -0.61 5.95
CA LEU A 15 16.99 -1.08 4.56
C LEU A 15 16.64 0.02 3.56
N ILE A 16 15.64 0.86 3.85
CA ILE A 16 15.27 1.98 2.98
C ILE A 16 16.35 3.05 2.96
N LYS A 17 16.96 3.37 4.10
CA LYS A 17 18.06 4.36 4.15
C LYS A 17 19.29 3.91 3.37
N GLU A 18 19.61 2.62 3.44
CA GLU A 18 20.68 2.03 2.64
C GLU A 18 20.35 2.08 1.15
N LEU A 19 19.10 1.80 0.78
CA LEU A 19 18.63 1.92 -0.58
C LEU A 19 18.74 3.36 -1.11
N TRP A 20 18.34 4.35 -0.31
CA TRP A 20 18.50 5.77 -0.67
C TRP A 20 19.96 6.16 -0.87
N ALA A 21 20.86 5.70 0.01
CA ALA A 21 22.29 5.95 -0.12
C ALA A 21 22.89 5.30 -1.38
N ASP A 22 22.43 4.10 -1.74
CA ASP A 22 22.83 3.43 -2.97
C ASP A 22 22.35 4.21 -4.21
N LEU A 23 21.10 4.66 -4.23
CA LEU A 23 20.54 5.44 -5.33
C LEU A 23 21.24 6.81 -5.47
N GLU A 24 21.55 7.47 -4.36
CA GLU A 24 22.35 8.68 -4.40
C GLU A 24 23.75 8.43 -4.99
N ARG A 25 24.42 7.37 -4.55
CA ARG A 25 25.77 7.04 -5.01
C ARG A 25 25.83 6.69 -6.50
N GLU A 26 24.87 5.88 -6.98
CA GLU A 26 24.88 5.35 -8.35
C GLU A 26 24.23 6.31 -9.36
N PHE A 27 23.21 7.05 -8.96
CA PHE A 27 22.40 7.85 -9.88
C PHE A 27 22.30 9.34 -9.49
N SER A 28 22.92 9.76 -8.39
CA SER A 28 22.90 11.13 -7.88
C SER A 28 21.50 11.66 -7.55
N VAL A 29 20.54 10.79 -7.27
CA VAL A 29 19.17 11.15 -6.86
C VAL A 29 19.10 11.39 -5.36
N ARG A 30 18.45 12.48 -4.95
CA ARG A 30 18.45 12.99 -3.57
C ARG A 30 17.08 13.53 -3.12
N GLY A 31 16.10 13.54 -4.02
CA GLY A 31 14.79 14.17 -3.76
C GLY A 31 14.11 13.66 -2.51
N VAL A 32 14.28 12.39 -2.17
CA VAL A 32 13.68 11.75 -1.01
C VAL A 32 14.15 12.32 0.34
N TYR A 33 15.34 12.95 0.41
CA TYR A 33 15.91 13.45 1.66
C TYR A 33 15.21 14.69 2.25
N VAL A 34 14.23 15.28 1.53
CA VAL A 34 13.34 16.28 2.15
C VAL A 34 12.51 15.70 3.29
N THR A 35 12.28 14.36 3.27
CA THR A 35 11.63 13.62 4.34
C THR A 35 12.54 12.48 4.81
N PRO A 36 13.44 12.71 5.77
CA PRO A 36 14.47 11.72 6.15
C PRO A 36 13.94 10.56 7.01
N TYR A 37 12.65 10.32 6.96
CA TYR A 37 11.94 9.29 7.71
C TYR A 37 11.28 8.31 6.75
N PRO A 38 11.78 7.08 6.55
CA PRO A 38 11.07 6.04 5.82
C PRO A 38 9.71 5.77 6.44
N HIS A 39 8.65 5.91 5.65
CA HIS A 39 7.26 5.83 6.11
C HIS A 39 6.30 5.47 4.97
N PHE A 40 5.07 5.17 5.33
CA PHE A 40 3.93 5.27 4.42
C PHE A 40 2.83 6.14 5.06
N SER A 41 2.08 6.87 4.22
CA SER A 41 1.16 7.91 4.68
C SER A 41 -0.29 7.45 4.67
N TYR A 42 -1.04 7.82 5.71
CA TYR A 42 -2.50 7.67 5.79
C TYR A 42 -3.23 8.91 5.28
N HIS A 43 -2.73 10.08 5.66
CA HIS A 43 -3.41 11.34 5.37
C HIS A 43 -2.37 12.45 5.17
N VAL A 44 -2.62 13.32 4.18
CA VAL A 44 -1.77 14.48 3.89
C VAL A 44 -2.66 15.70 3.70
N ALA A 45 -2.32 16.80 4.37
CA ALA A 45 -3.03 18.07 4.26
C ALA A 45 -2.07 19.26 4.24
N GLN A 46 -2.58 20.43 3.87
CA GLN A 46 -1.81 21.67 3.93
C GLN A 46 -1.57 22.09 5.38
N ASP A 47 -2.57 21.87 6.25
CA ASP A 47 -2.49 22.24 7.65
C ASP A 47 -3.33 21.33 8.53
N TYR A 48 -2.88 21.16 9.79
CA TYR A 48 -3.57 20.44 10.86
C TYR A 48 -3.68 21.30 12.10
N ASP A 49 -4.86 21.30 12.73
CA ASP A 49 -5.05 21.75 14.10
C ASP A 49 -4.42 20.72 15.04
N VAL A 50 -3.13 20.91 15.36
CA VAL A 50 -2.31 19.93 16.10
C VAL A 50 -2.94 19.63 17.46
N ASP A 51 -3.49 20.64 18.13
CA ASP A 51 -4.12 20.47 19.45
C ASP A 51 -5.36 19.56 19.42
N LYS A 52 -5.99 19.40 18.26
CA LYS A 52 -7.09 18.45 18.04
C LYS A 52 -6.61 17.11 17.50
N VAL A 53 -5.63 17.12 16.59
CA VAL A 53 -5.15 15.90 15.92
C VAL A 53 -4.37 14.99 16.87
N GLU A 54 -3.45 15.52 17.67
CA GLU A 54 -2.63 14.71 18.58
C GLU A 54 -3.43 13.88 19.58
N PRO A 55 -4.45 14.42 20.28
CA PRO A 55 -5.29 13.61 21.17
C PRO A 55 -6.06 12.50 20.44
N VAL A 56 -6.48 12.74 19.18
CA VAL A 56 -7.15 11.73 18.36
C VAL A 56 -6.17 10.59 18.02
N LEU A 57 -4.97 10.92 17.55
CA LEU A 57 -3.95 9.91 17.23
C LEU A 57 -3.54 9.11 18.47
N GLN A 58 -3.37 9.78 19.62
CA GLN A 58 -3.06 9.10 20.89
C GLN A 58 -4.18 8.13 21.29
N ARG A 59 -5.44 8.51 21.13
CA ARG A 59 -6.58 7.64 21.43
C ARG A 59 -6.63 6.45 20.48
N ILE A 60 -6.46 6.66 19.19
CA ILE A 60 -6.45 5.59 18.18
C ILE A 60 -5.36 4.57 18.53
N THR A 61 -4.12 5.03 18.74
CA THR A 61 -2.98 4.12 19.02
C THR A 61 -3.10 3.37 20.34
N SER A 62 -3.84 3.93 21.30
CA SER A 62 -4.11 3.25 22.57
C SER A 62 -5.18 2.16 22.47
N ASN A 63 -5.99 2.18 21.40
CA ASN A 63 -7.13 1.27 21.23
C ASN A 63 -6.87 0.15 20.21
N ILE A 64 -5.76 0.20 19.49
CA ILE A 64 -5.39 -0.82 18.51
C ILE A 64 -4.13 -1.58 18.95
N THR A 65 -3.98 -2.80 18.48
CA THR A 65 -2.77 -3.60 18.66
C THR A 65 -1.82 -3.42 17.48
N THR A 66 -0.54 -3.70 17.68
CA THR A 66 0.42 -3.78 16.59
C THR A 66 0.01 -4.86 15.61
N PHE A 67 0.18 -4.62 14.31
CA PHE A 67 -0.14 -5.55 13.26
C PHE A 67 0.93 -5.54 12.18
N LYS A 68 0.84 -6.46 11.24
CA LYS A 68 1.80 -6.58 10.15
C LYS A 68 1.19 -6.22 8.81
N VAL A 69 1.97 -5.54 7.99
CA VAL A 69 1.65 -5.26 6.59
C VAL A 69 2.70 -5.90 5.69
N ARG A 70 2.31 -6.20 4.46
CA ARG A 70 3.22 -6.78 3.47
C ARG A 70 3.49 -5.81 2.34
N THR A 71 4.71 -5.85 1.84
CA THR A 71 5.11 -5.13 0.64
C THR A 71 5.43 -6.14 -0.47
N SER A 72 5.39 -5.70 -1.72
CA SER A 72 5.80 -6.54 -2.86
C SER A 72 6.12 -5.71 -4.09
N GLY A 73 7.32 -5.89 -4.62
CA GLY A 73 7.76 -5.30 -5.88
C GLY A 73 7.92 -3.79 -5.85
N LEU A 74 7.85 -3.18 -7.02
CA LEU A 74 8.05 -1.76 -7.27
C LEU A 74 6.85 -1.17 -7.98
N GLY A 75 6.57 0.11 -7.72
CA GLY A 75 5.59 0.91 -8.43
C GLY A 75 6.17 2.22 -8.92
N VAL A 76 5.54 2.78 -9.93
CA VAL A 76 5.85 4.12 -10.45
C VAL A 76 4.55 4.90 -10.58
N PHE A 77 4.42 6.00 -9.84
CA PHE A 77 3.42 7.01 -10.19
C PHE A 77 3.94 7.79 -11.38
N THR A 78 3.24 7.69 -12.50
CA THR A 78 3.64 8.31 -13.77
C THR A 78 3.21 9.76 -13.84
N GLY A 79 3.89 10.57 -14.66
CA GLY A 79 3.56 11.98 -14.87
C GLY A 79 4.81 12.79 -15.21
N ASN A 80 4.70 14.11 -15.04
CA ASN A 80 5.84 15.02 -15.28
C ASN A 80 6.95 14.90 -14.23
N SER A 81 6.59 14.46 -13.03
CA SER A 81 7.51 14.17 -11.93
C SER A 81 7.20 12.77 -11.41
N PRO A 82 7.78 11.72 -12.01
CA PRO A 82 7.53 10.35 -11.57
C PRO A 82 7.98 10.13 -10.12
N VAL A 83 7.30 9.24 -9.42
CA VAL A 83 7.65 8.81 -8.06
C VAL A 83 7.88 7.31 -8.07
N LEU A 84 9.04 6.87 -7.60
CA LEU A 84 9.34 5.46 -7.35
C LEU A 84 8.94 5.08 -5.93
N TYR A 85 8.28 3.94 -5.79
CA TYR A 85 7.80 3.50 -4.50
C TYR A 85 7.72 1.98 -4.38
N ILE A 86 7.66 1.50 -3.14
CA ILE A 86 7.32 0.12 -2.79
C ILE A 86 5.85 0.10 -2.36
N PRO A 87 4.96 -0.65 -3.04
CA PRO A 87 3.56 -0.74 -2.65
C PRO A 87 3.40 -1.52 -1.35
N VAL A 88 2.52 -1.05 -0.47
CA VAL A 88 2.08 -1.73 0.74
C VAL A 88 0.71 -2.36 0.49
N ALA A 89 0.57 -3.64 0.78
CA ALA A 89 -0.70 -4.34 0.62
C ALA A 89 -1.72 -3.82 1.65
N ARG A 90 -2.93 -3.51 1.20
CA ARG A 90 -4.03 -3.10 2.08
C ARG A 90 -4.58 -4.33 2.79
N SER A 91 -4.15 -4.58 4.04
CA SER A 91 -4.83 -5.53 4.92
C SER A 91 -6.13 -4.94 5.45
N LEU A 92 -6.95 -5.75 6.09
CA LEU A 92 -8.18 -5.29 6.73
C LEU A 92 -7.87 -4.30 7.85
N GLU A 93 -6.92 -4.63 8.70
CA GLU A 93 -6.48 -3.80 9.83
C GLU A 93 -5.94 -2.44 9.34
N LEU A 94 -5.10 -2.47 8.31
CA LEU A 94 -4.54 -1.25 7.73
C LEU A 94 -5.64 -0.36 7.11
N THR A 95 -6.64 -0.98 6.47
CA THR A 95 -7.76 -0.26 5.86
C THR A 95 -8.65 0.37 6.94
N GLN A 96 -8.98 -0.37 7.99
CA GLN A 96 -9.78 0.13 9.10
C GLN A 96 -9.09 1.29 9.83
N LEU A 97 -7.79 1.16 10.12
CA LEU A 97 -7.00 2.24 10.71
C LEU A 97 -6.99 3.50 9.83
N HIS A 98 -6.81 3.33 8.52
CA HIS A 98 -6.84 4.45 7.60
C HIS A 98 -8.20 5.16 7.58
N GLU A 99 -9.30 4.41 7.50
CA GLU A 99 -10.66 4.96 7.52
C GLU A 99 -10.96 5.68 8.83
N GLU A 100 -10.55 5.13 9.97
CA GLU A 100 -10.71 5.77 11.28
C GLU A 100 -9.95 7.10 11.34
N ILE A 101 -8.66 7.12 10.96
CA ILE A 101 -7.87 8.36 10.90
C ILE A 101 -8.56 9.38 9.99
N TRP A 102 -8.97 8.99 8.79
CA TRP A 102 -9.62 9.88 7.82
C TRP A 102 -10.88 10.53 8.37
N GLN A 103 -11.73 9.75 9.03
CA GLN A 103 -12.99 10.23 9.60
C GLN A 103 -12.79 11.16 10.81
N GLU A 104 -11.92 10.75 11.73
CA GLU A 104 -11.73 11.44 12.99
C GLU A 104 -11.04 12.79 12.87
N ILE A 105 -10.16 12.96 11.87
CA ILE A 105 -9.43 14.22 11.66
C ILE A 105 -10.09 15.15 10.65
N ALA A 106 -11.21 14.75 10.03
CA ALA A 106 -11.85 15.49 8.93
C ALA A 106 -12.13 16.97 9.25
N THR A 107 -12.44 17.30 10.53
CA THR A 107 -12.71 18.68 10.98
C THR A 107 -11.49 19.41 11.53
N ALA A 108 -10.36 18.73 11.63
CA ALA A 108 -9.13 19.23 12.23
C ALA A 108 -8.02 19.49 11.19
N CYS A 109 -8.36 19.54 9.92
CA CYS A 109 -7.40 19.74 8.83
C CYS A 109 -7.96 20.63 7.72
N SER A 110 -7.08 21.17 6.89
CA SER A 110 -7.44 21.93 5.70
C SER A 110 -6.52 21.62 4.53
N GLY A 111 -7.03 21.78 3.28
CA GLY A 111 -6.25 21.51 2.08
C GLY A 111 -5.85 20.04 1.92
N VAL A 112 -6.79 19.13 2.20
CA VAL A 112 -6.59 17.68 2.17
C VAL A 112 -6.26 17.21 0.76
N GLN A 113 -5.25 16.35 0.65
CA GLN A 113 -4.87 15.72 -0.60
C GLN A 113 -5.78 14.53 -0.91
N GLN A 114 -6.55 14.63 -1.99
CA GLN A 114 -7.55 13.63 -2.37
C GLN A 114 -6.97 12.26 -2.73
N TYR A 115 -5.69 12.16 -3.06
CA TYR A 115 -5.01 10.87 -3.29
C TYR A 115 -5.02 9.95 -2.07
N TYR A 116 -5.24 10.51 -0.87
CA TYR A 116 -5.33 9.78 0.39
C TYR A 116 -6.78 9.49 0.80
N HIS A 117 -7.78 9.88 -0.02
CA HIS A 117 -9.18 9.48 0.24
C HIS A 117 -9.32 7.95 0.24
N PRO A 118 -10.11 7.35 1.16
CA PRO A 118 -10.24 5.89 1.30
C PRO A 118 -10.49 5.13 0.00
N ASP A 119 -11.24 5.70 -0.93
CA ASP A 119 -11.56 5.09 -2.23
C ASP A 119 -10.37 5.04 -3.19
N GLN A 120 -9.36 5.91 -3.01
CA GLN A 120 -8.22 6.06 -3.92
C GLN A 120 -6.89 5.75 -3.26
N TRP A 121 -6.88 5.57 -1.96
CA TRP A 121 -5.66 5.40 -1.19
C TRP A 121 -4.84 4.20 -1.63
N MET A 122 -3.60 4.46 -1.99
CA MET A 122 -2.58 3.48 -2.33
C MET A 122 -1.41 3.64 -1.36
N PRO A 123 -1.38 2.89 -0.25
CA PRO A 123 -0.28 2.98 0.70
C PRO A 123 1.03 2.54 0.06
N HIS A 124 2.07 3.34 0.24
CA HIS A 124 3.35 3.14 -0.40
C HIS A 124 4.49 3.76 0.38
N ILE A 125 5.67 3.15 0.26
CA ILE A 125 6.93 3.66 0.81
C ILE A 125 7.69 4.31 -0.34
N THR A 126 7.93 5.60 -0.26
CA THR A 126 8.64 6.34 -1.31
C THR A 126 10.12 5.95 -1.34
N ILE A 127 10.59 5.54 -2.52
CA ILE A 127 12.01 5.28 -2.79
C ILE A 127 12.68 6.56 -3.27
N ASP A 128 12.05 7.25 -4.20
CA ASP A 128 12.57 8.52 -4.72
C ASP A 128 11.48 9.34 -5.43
N PHE A 129 11.63 10.67 -5.38
CA PHE A 129 10.77 11.63 -6.07
C PHE A 129 11.53 12.95 -6.34
N GLY A 130 11.04 13.70 -7.34
CA GLY A 130 11.52 15.06 -7.61
C GLY A 130 12.69 15.14 -8.59
N ASP A 131 13.62 14.19 -8.55
CA ASP A 131 14.75 14.08 -9.47
C ASP A 131 14.74 12.82 -10.34
N ILE A 132 13.62 12.08 -10.33
CA ILE A 132 13.34 11.03 -11.32
C ILE A 132 12.97 11.67 -12.66
N SER A 133 13.63 11.21 -13.73
CA SER A 133 13.41 11.61 -15.12
C SER A 133 13.30 10.37 -16.01
N LYS A 134 12.89 10.57 -17.26
CA LYS A 134 12.89 9.48 -18.25
C LYS A 134 14.29 8.91 -18.49
N ASP A 135 15.30 9.76 -18.38
CA ASP A 135 16.69 9.38 -18.70
C ASP A 135 17.29 8.50 -17.61
N ASN A 136 17.09 8.85 -16.31
CA ASN A 136 17.63 8.04 -15.21
C ASN A 136 16.72 6.86 -14.82
N LEU A 137 15.41 6.93 -15.03
CA LEU A 137 14.46 5.86 -14.74
C LEU A 137 14.83 4.55 -15.45
N SER A 138 15.29 4.63 -16.71
CA SER A 138 15.71 3.47 -17.50
C SER A 138 16.92 2.73 -16.92
N GLN A 139 17.71 3.38 -16.08
CA GLN A 139 18.88 2.81 -15.40
C GLN A 139 18.54 2.38 -13.98
N ILE A 140 17.67 3.15 -13.28
CA ILE A 140 17.27 2.88 -11.90
C ILE A 140 16.40 1.62 -11.80
N ILE A 141 15.45 1.42 -12.72
CA ILE A 141 14.55 0.26 -12.67
C ILE A 141 15.30 -1.09 -12.75
N PRO A 142 16.23 -1.33 -13.68
CA PRO A 142 17.02 -2.57 -13.68
C PRO A 142 17.83 -2.76 -12.40
N PHE A 143 18.44 -1.71 -11.87
CA PHE A 143 19.19 -1.75 -10.61
C PHE A 143 18.30 -2.16 -9.42
N LEU A 144 17.07 -1.65 -9.36
CA LEU A 144 16.12 -1.98 -8.30
C LEU A 144 15.50 -3.37 -8.50
N ALA A 145 15.32 -3.82 -9.75
CA ALA A 145 14.69 -5.10 -10.06
C ALA A 145 15.50 -6.33 -9.57
N GLU A 146 16.79 -6.16 -9.30
CA GLU A 146 17.65 -7.19 -8.70
C GLU A 146 17.43 -7.35 -7.18
N ARG A 147 16.64 -6.47 -6.56
CA ARG A 147 16.41 -6.45 -5.10
C ARG A 147 15.07 -7.09 -4.74
N ASN A 148 15.02 -7.63 -3.53
CA ASN A 148 13.78 -8.17 -2.98
C ASN A 148 13.08 -7.10 -2.11
N PHE A 149 11.85 -6.75 -2.48
CA PHE A 149 10.98 -5.84 -1.75
C PHE A 149 9.76 -6.56 -1.13
N SER A 150 9.78 -7.87 -1.03
CA SER A 150 8.73 -8.65 -0.38
C SER A 150 9.02 -8.75 1.11
N TRP A 151 8.55 -7.78 1.87
CA TRP A 151 8.80 -7.64 3.29
C TRP A 151 7.51 -7.83 4.11
N GLU A 152 7.68 -8.11 5.39
CA GLU A 152 6.64 -8.08 6.39
C GLU A 152 7.03 -7.05 7.46
N ILE A 153 6.37 -5.89 7.43
CA ILE A 153 6.70 -4.73 8.24
C ILE A 153 5.73 -4.66 9.42
N THR A 154 6.26 -4.43 10.62
CA THR A 154 5.42 -4.20 11.80
C THR A 154 4.96 -2.75 11.86
N VAL A 155 3.65 -2.55 11.96
CA VAL A 155 3.03 -1.26 12.23
C VAL A 155 2.86 -1.14 13.74
N ASP A 156 3.72 -0.34 14.35
CA ASP A 156 3.80 -0.13 15.80
C ASP A 156 3.62 1.33 16.23
N ASN A 157 3.37 2.21 15.26
CA ASN A 157 3.27 3.64 15.54
C ASN A 157 2.42 4.39 14.51
N ILE A 158 1.89 5.54 14.94
CA ILE A 158 1.40 6.62 14.08
C ILE A 158 2.22 7.87 14.40
N ALA A 159 2.61 8.62 13.39
CA ALA A 159 3.40 9.83 13.56
C ALA A 159 2.85 10.99 12.74
N LEU A 160 3.11 12.20 13.22
CA LEU A 160 2.83 13.44 12.51
C LEU A 160 4.15 14.01 11.97
N ILE A 161 4.28 14.09 10.66
CA ILE A 161 5.38 14.74 9.96
C ILE A 161 4.93 16.14 9.54
N TYR A 162 5.73 17.13 9.89
CA TYR A 162 5.45 18.53 9.67
C TYR A 162 6.45 19.15 8.69
N ASP A 163 5.94 19.87 7.70
CA ASP A 163 6.75 20.60 6.73
C ASP A 163 7.12 21.98 7.27
N THR A 164 8.39 22.22 7.44
CA THR A 164 8.92 23.50 7.92
C THR A 164 9.16 24.52 6.78
N GLY A 165 8.89 24.13 5.53
CA GLY A 165 9.21 24.91 4.34
C GLY A 165 10.64 24.72 3.84
N ILE A 166 11.50 24.05 4.62
CA ILE A 166 12.88 23.69 4.23
C ILE A 166 13.01 22.17 4.13
N LYS A 167 12.49 21.46 5.10
CA LYS A 167 12.46 20.00 5.22
C LYS A 167 11.24 19.56 5.99
N GLN A 168 10.94 18.28 5.94
CA GLN A 168 9.94 17.69 6.80
C GLN A 168 10.58 17.18 8.09
N GLU A 169 9.94 17.43 9.22
CA GLU A 169 10.39 17.05 10.56
C GLU A 169 9.34 16.21 11.27
N LEU A 170 9.80 15.29 12.10
CA LEU A 170 8.93 14.54 13.00
C LEU A 170 8.40 15.47 14.09
N LYS A 171 7.10 15.72 14.12
CA LYS A 171 6.41 16.55 15.12
C LYS A 171 6.08 15.72 16.35
N SER A 172 5.43 14.59 16.14
CA SER A 172 4.93 13.71 17.20
C SER A 172 4.95 12.26 16.74
N ARG A 173 5.14 11.34 17.69
CA ARG A 173 5.01 9.89 17.46
C ARG A 173 4.19 9.30 18.58
N PHE A 174 3.26 8.46 18.24
CA PHE A 174 2.35 7.73 19.12
C PHE A 174 2.58 6.24 18.89
N ASP A 175 3.12 5.56 19.89
CA ASP A 175 3.31 4.12 19.81
C ASP A 175 1.96 3.40 20.01
N ILE A 176 1.75 2.34 19.25
CA ILE A 176 0.57 1.48 19.36
C ILE A 176 0.73 0.63 20.61
N THR A 177 -0.17 0.81 21.57
CA THR A 177 -0.08 0.21 22.92
C THR A 177 -1.35 -0.53 23.34
N GLY A 178 -2.35 -0.63 22.44
CA GLY A 178 -3.57 -1.38 22.72
C GLY A 178 -3.27 -2.84 23.03
N GLU A 179 -3.94 -3.40 24.00
CA GLU A 179 -3.86 -4.83 24.29
C GLU A 179 -4.84 -5.60 23.41
N PRO A 180 -4.51 -6.84 22.99
CA PRO A 180 -5.46 -7.70 22.29
C PRO A 180 -6.73 -7.82 23.13
N GLY A 181 -7.87 -7.51 22.55
CA GLY A 181 -9.17 -7.72 23.19
C GLY A 181 -9.30 -9.21 23.60
N PRO A 182 -10.11 -9.54 24.62
CA PRO A 182 -10.33 -10.90 25.06
C PRO A 182 -11.07 -11.71 23.97
N GLY A 183 -10.39 -12.06 22.91
CA GLY A 183 -10.86 -12.77 21.70
C GLY A 183 -9.92 -12.69 20.51
N GLU A 184 -8.96 -11.77 20.50
CA GLU A 184 -7.98 -11.58 19.42
C GLU A 184 -6.63 -12.29 19.67
N SER A 185 -6.63 -13.32 20.49
CA SER A 185 -5.51 -14.22 20.65
C SER A 185 -5.34 -14.99 19.34
N SER A 186 -4.36 -14.54 18.56
CA SER A 186 -3.77 -15.23 17.40
C SER A 186 -4.78 -15.76 16.38
N MET A 187 -4.84 -15.14 15.22
CA MET A 187 -5.29 -15.81 13.98
C MET A 187 -4.30 -16.95 13.58
N GLU A 188 -3.79 -17.68 14.51
CA GLU A 188 -3.28 -19.05 14.35
C GLU A 188 -4.44 -20.02 14.19
N GLY A 189 -5.31 -19.77 13.27
CA GLY A 189 -6.45 -20.63 13.06
C GLY A 189 -7.53 -20.01 12.21
N LEU A 190 -7.17 -19.47 11.05
CA LEU A 190 -8.04 -19.64 9.90
C LEU A 190 -8.14 -21.15 9.70
N HIS A 191 -8.95 -21.80 10.53
CA HIS A 191 -9.55 -23.05 10.14
C HIS A 191 -10.28 -22.75 8.83
N TRP A 192 -9.69 -23.16 7.75
CA TRP A 192 -10.42 -23.41 6.53
C TRP A 192 -11.60 -24.27 6.97
N HIS A 193 -12.77 -23.67 7.14
CA HIS A 193 -13.97 -24.44 7.23
C HIS A 193 -14.01 -25.25 5.93
N PRO A 194 -13.95 -26.57 6.00
CA PRO A 194 -14.07 -27.37 4.79
C PRO A 194 -15.34 -26.89 4.11
N ILE A 195 -15.24 -26.60 2.81
CA ILE A 195 -16.38 -26.19 1.99
C ILE A 195 -17.48 -27.21 2.29
N THR A 196 -18.49 -26.79 3.03
CA THR A 196 -19.56 -27.69 3.44
C THR A 196 -20.40 -28.04 2.23
N SER A 197 -20.99 -29.24 2.21
CA SER A 197 -21.94 -29.63 1.16
C SER A 197 -23.07 -28.60 0.99
N GLU A 198 -23.48 -27.97 2.08
CA GLU A 198 -24.50 -26.92 2.09
C GLU A 198 -24.03 -25.63 1.36
N PHE A 199 -22.76 -25.25 1.49
CA PHE A 199 -22.18 -24.12 0.75
C PHE A 199 -22.09 -24.42 -0.76
N LEU A 200 -21.69 -25.65 -1.12
CA LEU A 200 -21.68 -26.09 -2.52
C LEU A 200 -23.08 -26.10 -3.14
N GLU A 201 -24.09 -26.57 -2.39
CA GLU A 201 -25.48 -26.51 -2.85
C GLU A 201 -26.02 -25.08 -2.99
N GLN A 202 -25.54 -24.13 -2.18
CA GLN A 202 -25.86 -22.71 -2.34
C GLN A 202 -25.23 -22.14 -3.59
N LEU A 203 -23.96 -22.48 -3.87
CA LEU A 203 -23.27 -22.06 -5.10
C LEU A 203 -23.96 -22.64 -6.36
N ASP A 204 -24.36 -23.90 -6.34
CA ASP A 204 -25.08 -24.52 -7.45
C ASP A 204 -26.44 -23.84 -7.72
N ARG A 205 -27.17 -23.50 -6.66
CA ARG A 205 -28.43 -22.70 -6.79
C ARG A 205 -28.20 -21.31 -7.37
N VAL A 206 -27.12 -20.63 -6.99
CA VAL A 206 -26.73 -19.33 -7.57
C VAL A 206 -26.35 -19.50 -9.04
N ARG A 207 -25.59 -20.52 -9.38
CA ARG A 207 -25.18 -20.85 -10.74
C ARG A 207 -26.37 -21.15 -11.63
N GLU A 208 -27.33 -21.97 -11.16
CA GLU A 208 -28.58 -22.25 -11.89
C GLU A 208 -29.42 -21.01 -12.12
N ARG A 209 -29.52 -20.11 -11.14
CA ARG A 209 -30.22 -18.83 -11.30
C ARG A 209 -29.56 -17.94 -12.34
N ILE A 210 -28.23 -17.80 -12.31
CA ILE A 210 -27.47 -17.04 -13.30
C ILE A 210 -27.67 -17.63 -14.70
N MET A 211 -27.64 -18.95 -14.83
CA MET A 211 -27.92 -19.63 -16.11
C MET A 211 -29.34 -19.36 -16.63
N GLN A 212 -30.36 -19.33 -15.77
CA GLN A 212 -31.75 -19.03 -16.14
C GLN A 212 -31.91 -17.55 -16.53
N GLU A 213 -31.31 -16.63 -15.80
CA GLU A 213 -31.39 -15.19 -16.04
C GLU A 213 -30.54 -14.75 -17.25
N SER A 214 -29.47 -15.45 -17.57
CA SER A 214 -28.58 -15.17 -18.71
C SER A 214 -29.05 -15.81 -20.02
N ASN A 215 -30.24 -16.39 -20.08
CA ASN A 215 -30.78 -17.03 -21.28
C ASN A 215 -29.86 -18.11 -21.89
N GLY A 216 -29.13 -18.82 -21.05
CA GLY A 216 -28.19 -19.86 -21.45
C GLY A 216 -26.83 -19.36 -21.94
N PHE A 217 -26.52 -18.08 -21.71
CA PHE A 217 -25.18 -17.56 -21.95
C PHE A 217 -24.20 -18.18 -20.91
N ILE A 218 -23.47 -19.19 -21.35
CA ILE A 218 -22.39 -19.79 -20.57
C ILE A 218 -21.21 -18.83 -20.68
N PHE A 219 -20.79 -18.24 -19.56
CA PHE A 219 -19.46 -17.66 -19.51
C PHE A 219 -18.47 -18.80 -19.73
N GLU A 220 -17.81 -18.82 -20.89
CA GLU A 220 -16.69 -19.74 -21.11
C GLU A 220 -15.76 -19.69 -19.92
N ASP A 221 -15.22 -20.84 -19.53
CA ASP A 221 -14.27 -20.93 -18.43
C ASP A 221 -13.16 -19.88 -18.69
N SER A 222 -13.15 -18.83 -17.88
CA SER A 222 -12.25 -17.70 -18.08
C SER A 222 -10.78 -18.14 -18.05
N ALA A 223 -10.46 -19.25 -17.37
CA ALA A 223 -9.13 -19.83 -17.35
C ALA A 223 -8.78 -20.47 -18.70
N GLU A 224 -9.73 -21.12 -19.37
CA GLU A 224 -9.55 -21.70 -20.70
C GLU A 224 -9.43 -20.60 -21.76
N SER A 225 -10.27 -19.59 -21.70
CA SER A 225 -10.22 -18.42 -22.61
C SER A 225 -8.87 -17.66 -22.48
N ILE A 226 -8.38 -17.45 -21.26
CA ILE A 226 -7.07 -16.83 -21.02
C ILE A 226 -5.94 -17.73 -21.55
N ARG A 227 -6.03 -19.05 -21.39
CA ARG A 227 -5.03 -19.99 -21.92
C ARG A 227 -4.98 -19.93 -23.44
N GLN A 228 -6.13 -19.99 -24.10
CA GLN A 228 -6.24 -19.90 -25.56
C GLN A 228 -5.69 -18.57 -26.09
N GLN A 229 -6.02 -17.43 -25.46
CA GLN A 229 -5.47 -16.14 -25.83
C GLN A 229 -3.95 -16.06 -25.67
N ARG A 230 -3.39 -16.69 -24.62
CA ARG A 230 -1.93 -16.75 -24.42
C ARG A 230 -1.27 -17.61 -25.49
N GLU A 231 -1.83 -18.77 -25.82
CA GLU A 231 -1.29 -19.65 -26.85
C GLU A 231 -1.35 -19.02 -28.25
N GLU A 232 -2.43 -18.31 -28.55
CA GLU A 232 -2.58 -17.59 -29.82
C GLU A 232 -1.60 -16.42 -29.93
N ARG A 233 -1.41 -15.66 -28.84
CA ARG A 233 -0.42 -14.58 -28.80
C ARG A 233 1.02 -15.11 -28.88
N THR A 234 1.29 -16.28 -28.33
CA THR A 234 2.61 -16.93 -28.42
C THR A 234 2.87 -17.39 -29.87
N ARG A 235 1.88 -17.97 -30.57
CA ARG A 235 1.97 -18.33 -31.99
C ARG A 235 2.25 -17.12 -32.88
N GLN A 236 1.53 -16.02 -32.68
CA GLN A 236 1.75 -14.77 -33.41
C GLN A 236 3.16 -14.19 -33.17
N LEU A 237 3.66 -14.28 -31.96
CA LEU A 237 5.01 -13.80 -31.63
C LEU A 237 6.12 -14.71 -32.16
N MET A 238 5.84 -16.00 -32.36
CA MET A 238 6.79 -16.98 -32.89
C MET A 238 6.79 -17.05 -34.43
N GLY A 239 5.89 -16.32 -35.10
CA GLY A 239 5.86 -16.26 -36.57
C GLY A 239 5.37 -17.55 -37.25
N GLU A 240 4.55 -18.37 -36.55
CA GLU A 240 4.04 -19.65 -37.07
C GLU A 240 2.75 -19.52 -37.92
N ASP A 241 2.30 -18.31 -38.24
CA ASP A 241 1.09 -18.04 -39.03
C ASP A 241 1.38 -17.62 -40.50
N GLU A 242 2.53 -18.04 -41.08
CA GLU A 242 2.77 -17.90 -42.52
C GLU A 242 3.10 -19.28 -43.17
N GLU A 243 2.03 -20.00 -43.57
CA GLU A 243 1.96 -20.82 -44.80
C GLU A 243 0.51 -20.98 -45.25
#